data_426a721a05c8cbaea41fd623b2a83e46
#
_entry.id   426a721a05c8cbaea41fd623b2a83e46
#
_cell.length_a   1.000
_cell.length_b   1.000
_cell.length_c   1.000
_cell.angle_alpha   90.00
_cell.angle_beta   90.00
_cell.angle_gamma   90.00
#
_symmetry.space_group_name_H-M   'P 1'
#
loop_
_entity.id
_entity.type
_entity.pdbx_description
1 polymer ?
#
loop_
_entity_poly.entity_id
_entity_poly.type
_entity_poly.pdbx_seq_one_letter_code
_entity_poly.pdbx_strand_id
1 'polypeptide(L)'
;VCDYNNGDCEIHNTMDEWGIQHQTYEYKEKPYEKDYGPFYRYDPDQCILCGRCVEACQDIEVNETISIDWDREHPRVIWDNDVPINESSCVSCGQCATVCPCNAMMEVNMEGNVGYMTDTEPGSLVAMIDLIKKSEPGYGPLLALSDSESEMRKERINKTKTVCTYCGVGCSFEVWTKDREILKVQPSHDSPANKIATCVKGKFSWGHIN
;
A
#
# COMPACT_ATOMS: atom_id res chain seq x y z
N VAL A 1 -7.90 7.27 7.91
CA VAL A 1 -7.09 6.16 7.43
C VAL A 1 -7.44 5.76 6.00
N CYS A 2 -8.70 5.88 5.57
CA CYS A 2 -9.17 5.39 4.26
C CYS A 2 -9.47 6.51 3.26
N ASP A 3 -8.91 7.69 3.42
CA ASP A 3 -9.23 8.86 2.62
C ASP A 3 -8.87 8.74 1.15
N TYR A 4 -7.85 7.94 0.85
CA TYR A 4 -7.31 7.75 -0.48
C TYR A 4 -7.02 6.26 -0.69
N ASN A 5 -8.08 5.46 -0.78
CA ASN A 5 -7.92 4.04 -1.02
C ASN A 5 -7.54 3.79 -2.49
N ASN A 6 -6.26 3.98 -2.78
CA ASN A 6 -5.69 3.80 -4.11
C ASN A 6 -5.22 2.36 -4.36
N GLY A 7 -5.75 1.39 -3.65
CA GLY A 7 -5.29 0.01 -3.79
C GLY A 7 -6.14 -0.97 -3.01
N ASP A 8 -5.72 -2.21 -3.03
CA ASP A 8 -6.30 -3.29 -2.24
C ASP A 8 -5.90 -3.13 -0.77
N CYS A 9 -6.81 -2.56 0.03
CA CYS A 9 -6.59 -2.24 1.43
C CYS A 9 -7.26 -3.29 2.33
N GLU A 10 -6.48 -4.07 3.06
CA GLU A 10 -7.00 -5.09 4.00
C GLU A 10 -7.92 -4.50 5.06
N ILE A 11 -7.59 -3.32 5.59
CA ILE A 11 -8.42 -2.65 6.60
C ILE A 11 -9.79 -2.34 6.02
N HIS A 12 -9.83 -1.79 4.81
CA HIS A 12 -11.07 -1.46 4.13
C HIS A 12 -11.89 -2.71 3.82
N ASN A 13 -11.25 -3.72 3.21
CA ASN A 13 -11.91 -4.98 2.87
C ASN A 13 -12.50 -5.67 4.11
N THR A 14 -11.80 -5.61 5.25
CA THR A 14 -12.29 -6.14 6.53
C THR A 14 -13.47 -5.35 7.07
N MET A 15 -13.45 -4.02 6.96
CA MET A 15 -14.58 -3.17 7.36
C MET A 15 -15.82 -3.47 6.54
N ASP A 16 -15.67 -3.64 5.23
CA ASP A 16 -16.75 -4.02 4.31
C ASP A 16 -17.32 -5.40 4.66
N GLU A 17 -16.47 -6.40 4.84
CA GLU A 17 -16.87 -7.76 5.24
C GLU A 17 -17.68 -7.78 6.55
N TRP A 18 -17.34 -6.93 7.49
CA TRP A 18 -18.00 -6.83 8.80
C TRP A 18 -19.12 -5.79 8.83
N GLY A 19 -19.43 -5.14 7.73
CA GLY A 19 -20.48 -4.14 7.60
C GLY A 19 -20.29 -2.91 8.50
N ILE A 20 -19.06 -2.51 8.76
CA ILE A 20 -18.71 -1.36 9.61
C ILE A 20 -18.86 -0.08 8.80
N GLN A 21 -19.87 0.72 9.11
CA GLN A 21 -20.18 1.96 8.39
C GLN A 21 -19.90 3.24 9.17
N HIS A 22 -19.48 3.13 10.42
CA HIS A 22 -19.27 4.28 11.29
C HIS A 22 -17.94 4.17 12.02
N GLN A 23 -17.20 5.27 12.10
CA GLN A 23 -16.07 5.37 13.01
C GLN A 23 -16.46 6.21 14.25
N THR A 24 -15.89 5.81 15.39
CA THR A 24 -16.19 6.44 16.68
C THR A 24 -15.33 7.68 16.95
N TYR A 25 -14.17 7.76 16.32
CA TYR A 25 -13.18 8.79 16.59
C TYR A 25 -13.14 9.82 15.48
N GLU A 26 -12.88 11.06 15.87
CA GLU A 26 -12.67 12.15 14.92
C GLU A 26 -11.40 11.93 14.08
N TYR A 27 -11.47 12.36 12.84
CA TYR A 27 -10.30 12.37 11.96
C TYR A 27 -9.27 13.40 12.44
N LYS A 28 -8.03 12.99 12.47
CA LYS A 28 -6.89 13.88 12.75
C LYS A 28 -5.90 13.81 11.61
N GLU A 29 -5.67 14.93 10.95
CA GLU A 29 -4.58 15.04 9.98
C GLU A 29 -3.23 14.90 10.68
N LYS A 30 -2.29 14.22 10.03
CA LYS A 30 -0.90 14.14 10.47
C LYS A 30 -0.09 15.17 9.69
N PRO A 31 0.85 15.90 10.34
CA PRO A 31 1.58 17.00 9.72
C PRO A 31 2.76 16.52 8.86
N TYR A 32 2.66 15.38 8.23
CA TYR A 32 3.75 14.81 7.48
C TYR A 32 3.38 14.65 6.01
N GLU A 33 4.34 15.00 5.14
CA GLU A 33 4.25 14.75 3.71
C GLU A 33 4.55 13.29 3.39
N LYS A 34 4.07 12.83 2.23
CA LYS A 34 4.41 11.52 1.68
C LYS A 34 5.89 11.48 1.33
N ASP A 35 6.54 10.36 1.59
CA ASP A 35 7.92 10.10 1.19
C ASP A 35 7.94 9.09 0.03
N TYR A 36 8.62 9.44 -1.06
CA TYR A 36 8.67 8.64 -2.28
C TYR A 36 10.05 8.03 -2.49
N GLY A 37 10.09 6.71 -2.46
CA GLY A 37 11.22 5.93 -2.95
C GLY A 37 11.14 5.69 -4.46
N PRO A 38 12.13 5.00 -5.05
CA PRO A 38 12.14 4.73 -6.49
C PRO A 38 11.04 3.76 -6.94
N PHE A 39 10.50 2.94 -6.03
CA PHE A 39 9.56 1.87 -6.35
C PHE A 39 8.30 1.87 -5.49
N TYR A 40 8.38 2.43 -4.30
CA TYR A 40 7.27 2.51 -3.36
C TYR A 40 7.28 3.84 -2.61
N ARG A 41 6.13 4.19 -2.06
CA ARG A 41 5.97 5.39 -1.26
C ARG A 41 5.52 5.05 0.16
N TYR A 42 5.73 5.96 1.08
CA TYR A 42 5.15 5.96 2.42
C TYR A 42 4.22 7.17 2.59
N ASP A 43 2.99 6.89 3.04
CA ASP A 43 2.00 7.90 3.39
C ASP A 43 1.70 7.81 4.89
N PRO A 44 2.18 8.76 5.70
CA PRO A 44 1.95 8.76 7.13
C PRO A 44 0.48 8.85 7.53
N ASP A 45 -0.37 9.51 6.73
CA ASP A 45 -1.79 9.67 7.02
C ASP A 45 -2.55 8.35 6.94
N GLN A 46 -2.13 7.44 6.08
CA GLN A 46 -2.69 6.09 5.97
C GLN A 46 -2.12 5.13 7.03
N CYS A 47 -1.01 5.46 7.68
CA CYS A 47 -0.30 4.56 8.57
C CYS A 47 -1.04 4.37 9.91
N ILE A 48 -1.35 3.11 10.24
CA ILE A 48 -1.96 2.72 11.52
C ILE A 48 -0.93 2.30 12.58
N LEU A 49 0.36 2.46 12.33
CA LEU A 49 1.47 2.13 13.23
C LEU A 49 1.46 0.65 13.69
N CYS A 50 1.03 -0.27 12.84
CA CYS A 50 0.92 -1.70 13.19
C CYS A 50 2.27 -2.43 13.35
N GLY A 51 3.39 -1.84 12.91
CA GLY A 51 4.73 -2.42 13.03
C GLY A 51 5.09 -3.50 12.01
N ARG A 52 4.15 -4.02 11.20
CA ARG A 52 4.43 -5.12 10.25
C ARG A 52 5.59 -4.84 9.28
N CYS A 53 5.74 -3.59 8.83
CA CYS A 53 6.84 -3.21 7.95
C CYS A 53 8.20 -3.23 8.66
N VAL A 54 8.22 -2.93 9.95
CA VAL A 54 9.43 -3.01 10.80
C VAL A 54 9.84 -4.46 10.96
N GLU A 55 8.93 -5.33 11.40
CA GLU A 55 9.18 -6.78 11.53
C GLU A 55 9.63 -7.40 10.20
N ALA A 56 8.96 -7.05 9.10
CA ALA A 56 9.36 -7.55 7.78
C ALA A 56 10.77 -7.11 7.36
N CYS A 57 11.17 -5.90 7.71
CA CYS A 57 12.51 -5.39 7.43
C CYS A 57 13.57 -6.03 8.34
N GLN A 58 13.24 -6.28 9.60
CA GLN A 58 14.15 -6.86 10.60
C GLN A 58 14.26 -8.38 10.47
N ASP A 59 13.13 -9.08 10.42
CA ASP A 59 13.10 -10.55 10.60
C ASP A 59 13.11 -11.32 9.27
N ILE A 60 12.59 -10.72 8.17
CA ILE A 60 12.51 -11.39 6.86
C ILE A 60 13.69 -11.00 5.98
N GLU A 61 13.92 -9.69 5.81
CA GLU A 61 15.00 -9.15 4.96
C GLU A 61 16.32 -8.94 5.71
N VAL A 62 16.27 -8.84 7.04
CA VAL A 62 17.43 -8.62 7.91
C VAL A 62 18.23 -7.38 7.50
N ASN A 63 17.53 -6.33 7.04
CA ASN A 63 18.12 -5.07 6.62
C ASN A 63 18.07 -3.98 7.71
N GLU A 64 17.14 -4.10 8.65
CA GLU A 64 16.99 -3.27 9.84
C GLU A 64 16.89 -1.74 9.59
N THR A 65 16.51 -1.33 8.38
CA THR A 65 16.45 0.08 7.98
C THR A 65 15.22 0.79 8.54
N ILE A 66 14.11 0.06 8.76
CA ILE A 66 12.82 0.65 9.14
C ILE A 66 12.60 0.53 10.64
N SER A 67 12.17 1.63 11.26
CA SER A 67 11.75 1.68 12.67
C SER A 67 10.54 2.60 12.84
N ILE A 68 9.98 2.67 14.05
CA ILE A 68 8.96 3.66 14.41
C ILE A 68 9.57 4.61 15.43
N ASP A 69 9.53 5.90 15.12
CA ASP A 69 9.88 6.95 16.07
C ASP A 69 8.65 7.27 16.94
N TRP A 70 8.66 6.74 18.16
CA TRP A 70 7.61 6.90 19.16
C TRP A 70 7.75 8.17 20.01
N ASP A 71 8.92 8.81 19.96
CA ASP A 71 9.21 9.97 20.81
C ASP A 71 8.64 11.29 20.28
N ARG A 72 8.07 11.26 19.07
CA ARG A 72 7.41 12.41 18.44
C ARG A 72 5.99 12.61 18.94
N GLU A 73 5.53 13.85 18.90
CA GLU A 73 4.12 14.19 19.15
C GLU A 73 3.16 13.39 18.25
N HIS A 74 3.56 13.16 16.99
CA HIS A 74 2.87 12.29 16.04
C HIS A 74 3.83 11.17 15.60
N PRO A 75 3.78 9.98 16.22
CA PRO A 75 4.65 8.86 15.86
C PRO A 75 4.53 8.50 14.38
N ARG A 76 5.65 8.12 13.76
CA ARG A 76 5.68 7.70 12.36
C ARG A 76 6.76 6.66 12.10
N VAL A 77 6.62 5.96 10.99
CA VAL A 77 7.70 5.09 10.47
C VAL A 77 8.79 5.97 9.89
N ILE A 78 10.03 5.60 10.17
CA ILE A 78 11.24 6.28 9.69
C ILE A 78 12.22 5.27 9.10
N TRP A 79 13.12 5.76 8.26
CA TRP A 79 14.24 5.01 7.69
C TRP A 79 15.55 5.49 8.30
N ASP A 80 16.41 4.55 8.73
CA ASP A 80 17.67 4.82 9.43
C ASP A 80 17.47 5.83 10.58
N ASN A 81 18.11 6.98 10.49
CA ASN A 81 17.98 8.07 11.45
C ASN A 81 17.05 9.19 10.92
N ASP A 82 15.91 8.82 10.34
CA ASP A 82 14.92 9.74 9.79
C ASP A 82 15.38 10.48 8.51
N VAL A 83 16.03 9.75 7.62
CA VAL A 83 16.36 10.24 6.28
C VAL A 83 15.28 9.82 5.27
N PRO A 84 15.14 10.52 4.14
CA PRO A 84 14.25 10.10 3.07
C PRO A 84 14.54 8.68 2.56
N ILE A 85 13.53 7.97 2.08
CA ILE A 85 13.66 6.60 1.56
C ILE A 85 14.81 6.48 0.56
N ASN A 86 14.97 7.47 -0.32
CA ASN A 86 16.00 7.50 -1.36
C ASN A 86 17.44 7.70 -0.83
N GLU A 87 17.58 8.20 0.40
CA GLU A 87 18.88 8.48 1.02
C GLU A 87 19.24 7.43 2.08
N SER A 88 18.32 6.52 2.36
CA SER A 88 18.46 5.48 3.37
C SER A 88 19.26 4.26 2.87
N SER A 89 19.64 3.40 3.79
CA SER A 89 20.27 2.09 3.49
C SER A 89 19.28 1.05 2.93
N CYS A 90 18.07 1.45 2.59
CA CYS A 90 17.02 0.57 2.09
C CYS A 90 17.41 -0.13 0.78
N VAL A 91 17.35 -1.46 0.77
CA VAL A 91 17.65 -2.30 -0.40
C VAL A 91 16.48 -2.45 -1.38
N SER A 92 15.39 -1.73 -1.17
CA SER A 92 14.20 -1.74 -2.03
C SER A 92 13.62 -3.14 -2.28
N CYS A 93 13.64 -4.02 -1.30
CA CYS A 93 13.09 -5.38 -1.43
C CYS A 93 11.56 -5.39 -1.61
N GLY A 94 10.85 -4.36 -1.11
CA GLY A 94 9.41 -4.21 -1.22
C GLY A 94 8.60 -5.02 -0.20
N GLN A 95 9.24 -5.64 0.79
CA GLN A 95 8.53 -6.38 1.84
C GLN A 95 7.60 -5.50 2.65
N CYS A 96 8.03 -4.29 3.01
CA CYS A 96 7.20 -3.33 3.74
C CYS A 96 5.89 -3.00 3.00
N ALA A 97 5.93 -2.84 1.67
CA ALA A 97 4.75 -2.63 0.85
C ALA A 97 3.86 -3.90 0.76
N THR A 98 4.49 -5.09 0.75
CA THR A 98 3.76 -6.36 0.70
C THR A 98 2.94 -6.63 1.97
N VAL A 99 3.46 -6.27 3.14
CA VAL A 99 2.83 -6.57 4.43
C VAL A 99 1.97 -5.44 4.99
N CYS A 100 1.95 -4.28 4.31
CA CYS A 100 1.20 -3.12 4.79
C CYS A 100 -0.31 -3.31 4.59
N PRO A 101 -1.12 -3.36 5.66
CA PRO A 101 -2.54 -3.67 5.56
C PRO A 101 -3.39 -2.49 5.09
N CYS A 102 -2.86 -1.28 5.14
CA CYS A 102 -3.59 -0.05 4.85
C CYS A 102 -3.01 0.77 3.69
N ASN A 103 -2.08 0.19 2.92
CA ASN A 103 -1.40 0.85 1.81
C ASN A 103 -0.65 2.15 2.17
N ALA A 104 -0.32 2.35 3.43
CA ALA A 104 0.61 3.41 3.82
C ALA A 104 1.97 3.23 3.13
N MET A 105 2.45 1.99 3.05
CA MET A 105 3.52 1.57 2.14
C MET A 105 2.87 0.95 0.91
N MET A 106 3.10 1.52 -0.26
CA MET A 106 2.45 1.07 -1.51
C MET A 106 3.40 1.29 -2.69
N GLU A 107 3.34 0.39 -3.66
CA GLU A 107 4.05 0.55 -4.93
C GLU A 107 3.60 1.84 -5.64
N VAL A 108 4.54 2.60 -6.18
CA VAL A 108 4.24 3.88 -6.87
C VAL A 108 3.26 3.67 -8.03
N ASN A 109 3.38 2.57 -8.76
CA ASN A 109 2.49 2.25 -9.89
C ASN A 109 1.05 1.95 -9.48
N MET A 110 0.82 1.65 -8.20
CA MET A 110 -0.53 1.43 -7.67
C MET A 110 -1.27 2.74 -7.40
N GLU A 111 -0.53 3.80 -7.12
CA GLU A 111 -1.14 5.08 -6.73
C GLU A 111 -1.95 5.66 -7.89
N GLY A 112 -3.26 5.85 -7.67
CA GLY A 112 -4.20 6.34 -8.67
C GLY A 112 -4.63 5.33 -9.74
N ASN A 113 -4.08 4.12 -9.77
CA ASN A 113 -4.30 3.17 -10.87
C ASN A 113 -5.22 1.98 -10.54
N VAL A 114 -5.59 1.75 -9.29
CA VAL A 114 -6.33 0.55 -8.88
C VAL A 114 -7.73 0.80 -8.34
N GLY A 115 -8.09 2.02 -8.01
CA GLY A 115 -9.43 2.37 -7.54
C GLY A 115 -10.47 2.37 -8.65
N TYR A 116 -11.73 2.33 -8.26
CA TYR A 116 -12.87 2.47 -9.18
C TYR A 116 -12.84 3.80 -9.92
N MET A 117 -12.44 4.85 -9.24
CA MET A 117 -12.40 6.23 -9.74
C MET A 117 -11.10 6.56 -10.49
N THR A 118 -10.33 5.56 -10.91
CA THR A 118 -9.05 5.77 -11.63
C THR A 118 -9.19 6.50 -12.95
N ASP A 119 -10.36 6.41 -13.59
CA ASP A 119 -10.66 7.12 -14.81
C ASP A 119 -11.11 8.59 -14.56
N THR A 120 -11.16 8.99 -13.29
CA THR A 120 -11.50 10.35 -12.88
C THR A 120 -10.22 11.13 -12.64
N GLU A 121 -10.19 12.39 -13.04
CA GLU A 121 -9.07 13.29 -12.74
C GLU A 121 -8.76 13.26 -11.23
N PRO A 122 -7.55 12.93 -10.80
CA PRO A 122 -7.20 12.75 -9.40
C PRO A 122 -7.58 13.93 -8.51
N GLY A 123 -7.46 15.15 -9.02
CA GLY A 123 -7.87 16.37 -8.30
C GLY A 123 -9.36 16.45 -8.03
N SER A 124 -10.20 15.89 -8.90
CA SER A 124 -11.66 15.86 -8.72
C SER A 124 -12.06 14.91 -7.60
N LEU A 125 -11.41 13.77 -7.50
CA LEU A 125 -11.65 12.81 -6.43
C LEU A 125 -11.25 13.39 -5.07
N VAL A 126 -10.08 13.99 -4.97
CA VAL A 126 -9.59 14.66 -3.76
C VAL A 126 -10.57 15.76 -3.32
N ALA A 127 -10.99 16.63 -4.24
CA ALA A 127 -11.93 17.70 -3.95
C ALA A 127 -13.30 17.17 -3.46
N MET A 128 -13.77 16.07 -4.02
CA MET A 128 -15.01 15.41 -3.60
C MET A 128 -14.89 14.82 -2.19
N ILE A 129 -13.79 14.15 -1.89
CA ILE A 129 -13.51 13.61 -0.57
C ILE A 129 -13.43 14.74 0.48
N ASP A 130 -12.73 15.81 0.18
CA ASP A 130 -12.63 16.98 1.06
C ASP A 130 -13.97 17.66 1.29
N LEU A 131 -14.83 17.70 0.27
CA LEU A 131 -16.18 18.23 0.40
C LEU A 131 -17.03 17.35 1.33
N ILE A 132 -16.98 16.04 1.19
CA ILE A 132 -17.69 15.07 2.05
C ILE A 132 -17.21 15.21 3.50
N LYS A 133 -15.91 15.26 3.73
CA LYS A 133 -15.33 15.46 5.06
C LYS A 133 -15.82 16.74 5.75
N LYS A 134 -16.01 17.81 4.99
CA LYS A 134 -16.45 19.12 5.52
C LYS A 134 -17.95 19.20 5.75
N SER A 135 -18.74 18.42 5.01
CA SER A 135 -20.21 18.51 5.03
C SER A 135 -20.89 17.57 6.00
N GLU A 136 -20.25 16.47 6.38
CA GLU A 136 -20.84 15.44 7.22
C GLU A 136 -20.02 15.21 8.50
N PRO A 137 -20.68 15.19 9.68
CA PRO A 137 -20.03 14.87 10.94
C PRO A 137 -19.81 13.35 11.09
N GLY A 138 -19.30 12.69 10.06
CA GLY A 138 -19.05 11.26 10.03
C GLY A 138 -18.58 10.78 8.68
N TYR A 139 -18.02 9.58 8.66
CA TYR A 139 -17.42 8.99 7.46
C TYR A 139 -18.38 8.09 6.66
N GLY A 140 -19.68 8.04 7.00
CA GLY A 140 -20.64 7.16 6.35
C GLY A 140 -20.64 7.23 4.83
N PRO A 141 -20.81 8.43 4.21
CA PRO A 141 -20.78 8.56 2.75
C PRO A 141 -19.44 8.18 2.13
N LEU A 142 -18.32 8.47 2.81
CA LEU A 142 -16.98 8.12 2.36
C LEU A 142 -16.76 6.61 2.40
N LEU A 143 -17.23 5.95 3.46
CA LEU A 143 -17.16 4.49 3.57
C LEU A 143 -18.01 3.81 2.48
N ALA A 144 -19.23 4.26 2.23
CA ALA A 144 -20.08 3.72 1.18
C ALA A 144 -19.46 3.85 -0.23
N LEU A 145 -18.82 5.00 -0.51
CA LEU A 145 -18.08 5.20 -1.76
C LEU A 145 -16.90 4.22 -1.86
N SER A 146 -16.19 4.04 -0.77
CA SER A 146 -15.04 3.18 -0.65
C SER A 146 -15.42 1.68 -0.75
N ASP A 147 -16.58 1.27 -0.25
CA ASP A 147 -17.12 -0.10 -0.38
C ASP A 147 -17.43 -0.43 -1.84
N SER A 148 -18.12 0.48 -2.53
CA SER A 148 -18.38 0.35 -3.96
C SER A 148 -17.08 0.24 -4.78
N GLU A 149 -16.06 1.02 -4.44
CA GLU A 149 -14.73 0.96 -5.05
C GLU A 149 -14.07 -0.40 -4.80
N SER A 150 -14.18 -0.95 -3.60
CA SER A 150 -13.60 -2.25 -3.25
C SER A 150 -14.21 -3.39 -4.08
N GLU A 151 -15.52 -3.43 -4.25
CA GLU A 151 -16.21 -4.43 -5.07
C GLU A 151 -15.80 -4.36 -6.54
N MET A 152 -15.85 -3.18 -7.13
CA MET A 152 -15.52 -3.00 -8.56
C MET A 152 -14.04 -3.26 -8.86
N ARG A 153 -13.18 -3.06 -7.91
CA ARG A 153 -11.75 -3.38 -8.02
C ARG A 153 -11.51 -4.88 -8.15
N LYS A 154 -12.23 -5.70 -7.37
CA LYS A 154 -12.14 -7.17 -7.46
C LYS A 154 -12.45 -7.68 -8.87
N GLU A 155 -13.38 -7.05 -9.56
CA GLU A 155 -13.78 -7.42 -10.92
C GLU A 155 -12.79 -6.99 -12.00
N ARG A 156 -12.05 -5.88 -11.79
CA ARG A 156 -11.15 -5.29 -12.80
C ARG A 156 -9.72 -5.79 -12.74
N ILE A 157 -9.27 -6.31 -11.61
CA ILE A 157 -7.89 -6.76 -11.42
C ILE A 157 -7.79 -8.26 -11.66
N ASN A 158 -6.98 -8.63 -12.64
CA ASN A 158 -6.62 -10.03 -12.88
C ASN A 158 -5.37 -10.37 -12.06
N LYS A 159 -5.42 -11.53 -11.37
CA LYS A 159 -4.31 -12.05 -10.57
C LYS A 159 -3.81 -13.34 -11.21
N THR A 160 -2.57 -13.36 -11.66
CA THR A 160 -1.96 -14.51 -12.34
C THR A 160 -0.72 -14.98 -11.61
N LYS A 161 -0.68 -16.26 -11.25
CA LYS A 161 0.52 -16.87 -10.66
C LYS A 161 1.57 -17.12 -11.72
N THR A 162 2.82 -16.79 -11.40
CA THR A 162 3.99 -16.99 -12.27
C THR A 162 5.24 -17.27 -11.45
N VAL A 163 6.32 -17.62 -12.14
CA VAL A 163 7.63 -17.85 -11.55
C VAL A 163 8.58 -16.75 -12.00
N CYS A 164 9.36 -16.23 -11.07
CA CYS A 164 10.38 -15.21 -11.34
C CYS A 164 11.46 -15.76 -12.29
N THR A 165 11.81 -14.97 -13.29
CA THR A 165 12.78 -15.37 -14.34
C THR A 165 14.20 -14.84 -14.11
N TYR A 166 14.43 -14.08 -13.02
CA TYR A 166 15.71 -13.38 -12.82
C TYR A 166 16.84 -14.25 -12.26
N CYS A 167 16.54 -15.22 -11.42
CA CYS A 167 17.59 -16.08 -10.86
C CYS A 167 17.08 -17.49 -10.56
N GLY A 168 18.01 -18.40 -10.19
CA GLY A 168 17.70 -19.80 -9.95
C GLY A 168 16.94 -20.13 -8.66
N VAL A 169 16.54 -19.16 -7.84
CA VAL A 169 15.74 -19.40 -6.63
C VAL A 169 14.36 -19.92 -6.98
N GLY A 170 13.77 -19.50 -8.11
CA GLY A 170 12.46 -19.95 -8.55
C GLY A 170 11.30 -19.40 -7.72
N CYS A 171 11.40 -18.17 -7.27
CA CYS A 171 10.35 -17.49 -6.52
C CYS A 171 9.03 -17.49 -7.29
N SER A 172 7.93 -17.84 -6.61
CA SER A 172 6.60 -17.73 -7.20
C SER A 172 5.95 -16.42 -6.81
N PHE A 173 5.37 -15.77 -7.79
CA PHE A 173 4.69 -14.48 -7.64
C PHE A 173 3.27 -14.54 -8.13
N GLU A 174 2.45 -13.65 -7.62
CA GLU A 174 1.15 -13.28 -8.14
C GLU A 174 1.27 -11.89 -8.78
N VAL A 175 1.02 -11.84 -10.08
CA VAL A 175 1.07 -10.61 -10.87
C VAL A 175 -0.35 -10.06 -11.00
N TRP A 176 -0.52 -8.81 -10.59
CA TRP A 176 -1.78 -8.10 -10.67
C TRP A 176 -1.78 -7.20 -11.90
N THR A 177 -2.77 -7.40 -12.76
CA THR A 177 -2.90 -6.67 -14.02
C THR A 177 -4.27 -6.03 -14.16
N LYS A 178 -4.31 -4.84 -14.77
CA LYS A 178 -5.51 -4.15 -15.22
C LYS A 178 -5.22 -3.59 -16.62
N ASP A 179 -6.15 -3.73 -17.56
CA ASP A 179 -6.06 -3.17 -18.91
C ASP A 179 -4.74 -3.49 -19.65
N ARG A 180 -4.19 -4.68 -19.40
CA ARG A 180 -2.91 -5.20 -19.93
C ARG A 180 -1.66 -4.57 -19.32
N GLU A 181 -1.80 -3.75 -18.30
CA GLU A 181 -0.69 -3.19 -17.53
C GLU A 181 -0.48 -3.97 -16.24
N ILE A 182 0.78 -4.16 -15.84
CA ILE A 182 1.13 -4.73 -14.54
C ILE A 182 1.07 -3.62 -13.50
N LEU A 183 0.24 -3.81 -12.48
CA LEU A 183 0.08 -2.86 -11.38
C LEU A 183 1.04 -3.14 -10.24
N LYS A 184 1.13 -4.40 -9.83
CA LYS A 184 2.09 -4.86 -8.82
C LYS A 184 2.39 -6.34 -8.96
N VAL A 185 3.47 -6.74 -8.31
CA VAL A 185 3.86 -8.14 -8.14
C VAL A 185 3.96 -8.44 -6.65
N GLN A 186 3.28 -9.48 -6.21
CA GLN A 186 3.32 -9.95 -4.82
C GLN A 186 3.89 -11.36 -4.74
N PRO A 187 4.52 -11.75 -3.63
CA PRO A 187 4.89 -13.14 -3.42
C PRO A 187 3.64 -14.01 -3.32
N SER A 188 3.69 -15.20 -3.90
CA SER A 188 2.63 -16.19 -3.71
C SER A 188 2.83 -16.88 -2.37
N HIS A 189 1.82 -16.82 -1.49
CA HIS A 189 1.91 -17.37 -0.13
C HIS A 189 2.14 -18.88 -0.10
N ASP A 190 1.78 -19.59 -1.14
CA ASP A 190 1.98 -21.04 -1.32
C ASP A 190 3.32 -21.38 -2.00
N SER A 191 4.18 -20.40 -2.25
CA SER A 191 5.49 -20.65 -2.86
C SER A 191 6.41 -21.44 -1.94
N PRO A 192 6.94 -22.59 -2.39
CA PRO A 192 7.89 -23.35 -1.59
C PRO A 192 9.28 -22.69 -1.49
N ALA A 193 9.63 -21.85 -2.47
CA ALA A 193 10.96 -21.25 -2.58
C ALA A 193 11.12 -19.97 -1.77
N ASN A 194 10.19 -19.04 -1.86
CA ASN A 194 10.32 -17.72 -1.25
C ASN A 194 9.24 -17.41 -0.21
N LYS A 195 8.18 -18.23 -0.11
CA LYS A 195 7.03 -17.93 0.77
C LYS A 195 6.55 -16.48 0.55
N ILE A 196 6.75 -15.62 1.55
CA ILE A 196 6.41 -14.21 1.49
C ILE A 196 7.59 -13.30 1.12
N ALA A 197 8.81 -13.82 1.03
CA ALA A 197 10.00 -13.02 0.76
C ALA A 197 10.04 -12.54 -0.70
N THR A 198 10.57 -11.34 -0.89
CA THR A 198 10.79 -10.73 -2.20
C THR A 198 12.18 -10.10 -2.28
N CYS A 199 12.62 -9.78 -3.48
CA CYS A 199 13.79 -8.93 -3.69
C CYS A 199 13.45 -7.87 -4.73
N VAL A 200 14.27 -6.83 -4.81
CA VAL A 200 14.07 -5.72 -5.74
C VAL A 200 13.84 -6.18 -7.18
N LYS A 201 14.59 -7.20 -7.64
CA LYS A 201 14.45 -7.71 -9.01
C LYS A 201 13.08 -8.34 -9.26
N GLY A 202 12.68 -9.32 -8.44
CA GLY A 202 11.41 -10.01 -8.62
C GLY A 202 10.21 -9.10 -8.39
N LYS A 203 10.32 -8.18 -7.44
CA LYS A 203 9.23 -7.28 -7.06
C LYS A 203 9.00 -6.14 -8.06
N PHE A 204 10.07 -5.53 -8.60
CA PHE A 204 9.97 -4.26 -9.33
C PHE A 204 10.56 -4.25 -10.74
N SER A 205 11.35 -5.24 -11.15
CA SER A 205 12.02 -5.20 -12.46
C SER A 205 11.10 -5.46 -13.68
N TRP A 206 9.82 -5.61 -13.49
CA TRP A 206 8.84 -5.83 -14.56
C TRP A 206 8.39 -4.52 -15.25
N GLY A 207 8.78 -3.35 -14.76
CA GLY A 207 8.43 -2.04 -15.32
C GLY A 207 8.78 -1.84 -16.79
N HIS A 208 9.67 -2.66 -17.36
CA HIS A 208 9.99 -2.65 -18.78
C HIS A 208 8.92 -3.32 -19.69
N ILE A 209 7.91 -3.95 -19.08
CA ILE A 209 6.84 -4.66 -19.80
C ILE A 209 5.68 -3.70 -20.12
N ASN A 210 5.47 -2.69 -19.27
CA ASN A 210 4.43 -1.68 -19.41
C ASN A 210 4.79 -0.62 -20.44
#